data_0602fb709f9d25740daa1f1ca4ef41c8
#
_entry.id   0602fb709f9d25740daa1f1ca4ef41c8
#
_cell.length_a   1.000
_cell.length_b   1.000
_cell.length_c   1.000
_cell.angle_alpha   90.00
_cell.angle_beta   90.00
_cell.angle_gamma   90.00
#
_symmetry.space_group_name_H-M   'P 1'
#
loop_
_entity.id
_entity.type
_entity.pdbx_description
1 polymer ?
#
loop_
_entity_poly.entity_id
_entity_poly.type
_entity_poly.pdbx_seq_one_letter_code
_entity_poly.pdbx_strand_id
1 'polypeptide(L)'
;MVQEFIEQDSYKAIDDIYKTILNVAIASNLLAILVFGFFSESLLIVLICLLFFCINIPLRLKFDVKKRYLISALFHMNTTAVVIAGVINMGWNCNIWIILIGDIFISYFLAFNKRIVTYLVSIFELLVLLWLYFSYKDSSVVVSEQVQRFITCCSIAFTFFLVFRLSGFADAITSNGYKQISEEKDEIERVAKYDFLTGLFNRRSIEKTLKNKLIELRDNSSDTNLVVMLGDIDNFKKINDTYGHDWGDKVLKEIALSLKDTFRENDVICRWGGEEFLIILPDVKTEDVKKVETRLGTRISQVKLPDKSAVTMTFGLVLCASGITIDMDTVINIADKKLYEGKKNGKDRIEYAILKKGHLDYGNA
;
A
#
# COMPACT_ATOMS: atom_id res chain seq x y z
N MET A 1 -0.24 -14.12 -6.99
CA MET A 1 0.50 -14.51 -5.75
C MET A 1 0.45 -13.42 -4.68
N VAL A 2 0.94 -12.18 -4.89
CA VAL A 2 0.87 -11.10 -3.88
C VAL A 2 -0.59 -10.68 -3.62
N GLN A 3 -1.41 -10.49 -4.64
CA GLN A 3 -2.85 -10.17 -4.50
C GLN A 3 -3.64 -11.28 -3.78
N GLU A 4 -3.36 -12.53 -4.05
CA GLU A 4 -3.97 -13.68 -3.36
C GLU A 4 -3.58 -13.76 -1.88
N PHE A 5 -2.33 -13.42 -1.54
CA PHE A 5 -1.85 -13.37 -0.16
C PHE A 5 -2.51 -12.22 0.64
N ILE A 6 -2.68 -11.06 0.01
CA ILE A 6 -3.32 -9.87 0.58
C ILE A 6 -4.83 -10.10 0.83
N GLU A 7 -5.53 -10.73 -0.12
CA GLU A 7 -6.91 -11.14 0.08
C GLU A 7 -7.04 -12.13 1.24
N GLN A 8 -6.13 -13.07 1.36
CA GLN A 8 -6.14 -14.12 2.38
C GLN A 8 -5.98 -13.57 3.80
N ASP A 9 -5.11 -12.57 4.02
CA ASP A 9 -4.92 -11.93 5.34
C ASP A 9 -6.13 -11.04 5.73
N SER A 10 -6.73 -10.34 4.78
CA SER A 10 -7.94 -9.55 5.01
C SER A 10 -9.13 -10.45 5.36
N TYR A 11 -9.29 -11.59 4.70
CA TYR A 11 -10.32 -12.59 5.02
C TYR A 11 -10.09 -13.19 6.39
N LYS A 12 -8.85 -13.47 6.79
CA LYS A 12 -8.51 -14.01 8.12
C LYS A 12 -8.88 -13.06 9.24
N ALA A 13 -8.62 -11.77 9.09
CA ALA A 13 -9.01 -10.76 10.06
C ALA A 13 -10.54 -10.68 10.24
N ILE A 14 -11.29 -10.73 9.14
CA ILE A 14 -12.76 -10.78 9.16
C ILE A 14 -13.25 -12.04 9.87
N ASP A 15 -12.67 -13.20 9.57
CA ASP A 15 -13.01 -14.47 10.20
C ASP A 15 -12.83 -14.41 11.72
N ASP A 16 -11.73 -13.85 12.18
CA ASP A 16 -11.39 -13.73 13.61
C ASP A 16 -12.36 -12.79 14.34
N ILE A 17 -12.86 -11.74 13.68
CA ILE A 17 -13.91 -10.87 14.22
C ILE A 17 -15.19 -11.67 14.48
N TYR A 18 -15.71 -12.38 13.47
CA TYR A 18 -16.96 -13.13 13.61
C TYR A 18 -16.84 -14.30 14.59
N LYS A 19 -15.68 -14.98 14.63
CA LYS A 19 -15.40 -15.99 15.66
C LYS A 19 -15.39 -15.41 17.06
N THR A 20 -14.82 -14.22 17.23
CA THR A 20 -14.81 -13.52 18.52
C THR A 20 -16.21 -13.11 18.94
N ILE A 21 -17.04 -12.61 18.03
CA ILE A 21 -18.44 -12.26 18.31
C ILE A 21 -19.22 -13.50 18.77
N LEU A 22 -19.06 -14.63 18.11
CA LEU A 22 -19.69 -15.89 18.53
C LEU A 22 -19.20 -16.33 19.92
N ASN A 23 -17.91 -16.21 20.21
CA ASN A 23 -17.37 -16.52 21.54
C ASN A 23 -17.97 -15.60 22.62
N VAL A 24 -18.09 -14.29 22.33
CA VAL A 24 -18.71 -13.32 23.22
C VAL A 24 -20.19 -13.64 23.43
N ALA A 25 -20.93 -13.97 22.35
CA ALA A 25 -22.33 -14.35 22.44
C ALA A 25 -22.53 -15.62 23.28
N ILE A 26 -21.67 -16.62 23.13
CA ILE A 26 -21.72 -17.86 23.95
C ILE A 26 -21.45 -17.54 25.40
N ALA A 27 -20.38 -16.79 25.70
CA ALA A 27 -20.02 -16.43 27.07
C ALA A 27 -21.07 -15.53 27.75
N SER A 28 -21.62 -14.56 27.03
CA SER A 28 -22.67 -13.67 27.55
C SER A 28 -23.98 -14.42 27.84
N ASN A 29 -24.39 -15.37 26.98
CA ASN A 29 -25.56 -16.21 27.23
C ASN A 29 -25.35 -17.11 28.46
N LEU A 30 -24.16 -17.71 28.61
CA LEU A 30 -23.85 -18.53 29.77
C LEU A 30 -23.91 -17.68 31.09
N LEU A 31 -23.31 -16.49 31.05
CA LEU A 31 -23.37 -15.55 32.18
C LEU A 31 -24.83 -15.13 32.47
N ALA A 32 -25.60 -14.81 31.43
CA ALA A 32 -27.00 -14.44 31.57
C ALA A 32 -27.85 -15.58 32.19
N ILE A 33 -27.63 -16.84 31.77
CA ILE A 33 -28.28 -18.03 32.37
C ILE A 33 -28.00 -18.10 33.89
N LEU A 34 -26.74 -17.86 34.30
CA LEU A 34 -26.37 -17.88 35.71
C LEU A 34 -27.01 -16.72 36.49
N VAL A 35 -26.90 -15.50 35.95
CA VAL A 35 -27.43 -14.28 36.62
C VAL A 35 -28.96 -14.33 36.70
N PHE A 36 -29.64 -14.59 35.61
CA PHE A 36 -31.10 -14.62 35.60
C PHE A 36 -31.65 -15.87 36.27
N GLY A 37 -30.98 -17.00 36.21
CA GLY A 37 -31.37 -18.20 36.95
C GLY A 37 -31.29 -18.04 38.46
N PHE A 38 -30.40 -17.15 38.97
CA PHE A 38 -30.24 -16.89 40.40
C PHE A 38 -31.13 -15.74 40.91
N PHE A 39 -31.29 -14.68 40.10
CA PHE A 39 -31.95 -13.45 40.54
C PHE A 39 -33.35 -13.24 39.95
N SER A 40 -33.78 -14.01 38.95
CA SER A 40 -35.07 -13.88 38.30
C SER A 40 -35.94 -15.11 38.57
N GLU A 41 -37.20 -14.88 38.93
CA GLU A 41 -38.21 -15.96 39.04
C GLU A 41 -38.75 -16.40 37.67
N SER A 42 -38.36 -15.71 36.59
CA SER A 42 -38.84 -15.95 35.23
C SER A 42 -38.03 -17.01 34.53
N LEU A 43 -38.59 -18.19 34.38
CA LEU A 43 -38.02 -19.27 33.53
C LEU A 43 -37.84 -18.86 32.05
N LEU A 44 -38.67 -17.94 31.60
CA LEU A 44 -38.69 -17.53 30.17
C LEU A 44 -37.35 -16.91 29.72
N ILE A 45 -36.76 -16.02 30.55
CA ILE A 45 -35.49 -15.38 30.19
C ILE A 45 -34.34 -16.38 30.13
N VAL A 46 -34.34 -17.34 31.07
CA VAL A 46 -33.34 -18.43 31.09
C VAL A 46 -33.48 -19.30 29.87
N LEU A 47 -34.70 -19.62 29.42
CA LEU A 47 -34.96 -20.38 28.22
C LEU A 47 -34.52 -19.63 26.94
N ILE A 48 -34.72 -18.33 26.87
CA ILE A 48 -34.24 -17.48 25.76
C ILE A 48 -32.71 -17.54 25.68
N CYS A 49 -32.02 -17.34 26.79
CA CYS A 49 -30.57 -17.40 26.84
C CYS A 49 -30.04 -18.78 26.46
N LEU A 50 -30.69 -19.86 26.93
CA LEU A 50 -30.34 -21.24 26.60
C LEU A 50 -30.53 -21.53 25.09
N LEU A 51 -31.63 -21.05 24.50
CA LEU A 51 -31.90 -21.19 23.08
C LEU A 51 -30.75 -20.59 22.24
N PHE A 52 -30.39 -19.34 22.51
CA PHE A 52 -29.33 -18.66 21.77
C PHE A 52 -27.95 -19.28 22.06
N PHE A 53 -27.70 -19.74 23.29
CA PHE A 53 -26.50 -20.50 23.62
C PHE A 53 -26.37 -21.76 22.75
N CYS A 54 -27.45 -22.54 22.63
CA CYS A 54 -27.50 -23.74 21.79
C CYS A 54 -27.35 -23.44 20.30
N ILE A 55 -27.82 -22.30 19.81
CA ILE A 55 -27.67 -21.86 18.41
C ILE A 55 -26.22 -21.41 18.12
N ASN A 56 -25.60 -20.67 19.02
CA ASN A 56 -24.28 -20.08 18.79
C ASN A 56 -23.15 -21.12 18.82
N ILE A 57 -23.26 -22.19 19.60
CA ILE A 57 -22.23 -23.24 19.66
C ILE A 57 -21.99 -23.92 18.29
N PRO A 58 -23.00 -24.48 17.61
CA PRO A 58 -22.79 -25.08 16.30
C PRO A 58 -22.28 -24.08 15.25
N LEU A 59 -22.74 -22.83 15.29
CA LEU A 59 -22.26 -21.79 14.40
C LEU A 59 -20.77 -21.48 14.64
N ARG A 60 -20.30 -21.57 15.87
CA ARG A 60 -18.89 -21.37 16.21
C ARG A 60 -18.03 -22.57 15.82
N LEU A 61 -18.50 -23.79 16.05
CA LEU A 61 -17.78 -25.02 15.72
C LEU A 61 -17.68 -25.27 14.22
N LYS A 62 -18.74 -24.94 13.45
CA LYS A 62 -18.81 -25.03 11.99
C LYS A 62 -18.83 -23.65 11.36
N PHE A 63 -17.86 -22.81 11.76
CA PHE A 63 -17.78 -21.44 11.29
C PHE A 63 -17.59 -21.40 9.77
N ASP A 64 -18.39 -20.59 9.10
CA ASP A 64 -18.30 -20.28 7.67
C ASP A 64 -18.55 -18.78 7.45
N VAL A 65 -17.57 -18.10 6.88
CA VAL A 65 -17.63 -16.66 6.59
C VAL A 65 -18.81 -16.28 5.69
N LYS A 66 -19.28 -17.20 4.84
CA LYS A 66 -20.47 -16.98 4.00
C LYS A 66 -21.73 -16.74 4.83
N LYS A 67 -21.75 -17.21 6.07
CA LYS A 67 -22.86 -17.02 7.04
C LYS A 67 -22.74 -15.76 7.88
N ARG A 68 -21.79 -14.86 7.59
CA ARG A 68 -21.52 -13.64 8.36
C ARG A 68 -22.76 -12.79 8.64
N TYR A 69 -23.63 -12.60 7.67
CA TYR A 69 -24.87 -11.84 7.85
C TYR A 69 -25.87 -12.53 8.78
N LEU A 70 -25.94 -13.86 8.70
CA LEU A 70 -26.77 -14.66 9.62
C LEU A 70 -26.22 -14.56 11.05
N ILE A 71 -24.91 -14.67 11.23
CA ILE A 71 -24.26 -14.54 12.53
C ILE A 71 -24.52 -13.16 13.13
N SER A 72 -24.37 -12.10 12.34
CA SER A 72 -24.68 -10.74 12.76
C SER A 72 -26.14 -10.58 13.17
N ALA A 73 -27.07 -11.03 12.34
CA ALA A 73 -28.51 -10.94 12.64
C ALA A 73 -28.87 -11.72 13.93
N LEU A 74 -28.35 -12.92 14.10
CA LEU A 74 -28.56 -13.71 15.31
C LEU A 74 -27.98 -13.07 16.55
N PHE A 75 -26.83 -12.41 16.44
CA PHE A 75 -26.21 -11.66 17.55
C PHE A 75 -27.11 -10.52 18.01
N HIS A 76 -27.58 -9.65 17.11
CA HIS A 76 -28.49 -8.56 17.43
C HIS A 76 -29.84 -9.03 17.96
N MET A 77 -30.40 -10.09 17.35
CA MET A 77 -31.65 -10.70 17.85
C MET A 77 -31.49 -11.24 19.28
N ASN A 78 -30.37 -11.90 19.54
CA ASN A 78 -30.04 -12.42 20.87
C ASN A 78 -29.95 -11.29 21.91
N THR A 79 -29.11 -10.28 21.63
CA THR A 79 -28.91 -9.16 22.55
C THR A 79 -30.22 -8.43 22.81
N THR A 80 -30.96 -8.10 21.77
CA THR A 80 -32.26 -7.42 21.90
C THR A 80 -33.28 -8.26 22.71
N ALA A 81 -33.39 -9.57 22.44
CA ALA A 81 -34.29 -10.45 23.17
C ALA A 81 -33.94 -10.55 24.66
N VAL A 82 -32.63 -10.70 24.97
CA VAL A 82 -32.14 -10.75 26.35
C VAL A 82 -32.39 -9.44 27.10
N VAL A 83 -32.20 -8.30 26.44
CA VAL A 83 -32.45 -6.99 27.06
C VAL A 83 -33.94 -6.76 27.27
N ILE A 84 -34.80 -7.06 26.30
CA ILE A 84 -36.27 -6.95 26.45
C ILE A 84 -36.73 -7.83 27.64
N ALA A 85 -36.35 -9.11 27.66
CA ALA A 85 -36.74 -10.01 28.74
C ALA A 85 -36.18 -9.57 30.09
N GLY A 86 -34.94 -9.06 30.12
CA GLY A 86 -34.31 -8.53 31.32
C GLY A 86 -35.05 -7.31 31.91
N VAL A 87 -35.38 -6.34 31.08
CA VAL A 87 -36.11 -5.13 31.52
C VAL A 87 -37.54 -5.48 31.97
N ILE A 88 -38.24 -6.37 31.28
CA ILE A 88 -39.59 -6.80 31.68
C ILE A 88 -39.58 -7.50 33.03
N ASN A 89 -38.62 -8.36 33.32
CA ASN A 89 -38.59 -9.17 34.54
C ASN A 89 -37.87 -8.50 35.71
N MET A 90 -36.91 -7.61 35.47
CA MET A 90 -36.10 -7.01 36.55
C MET A 90 -36.27 -5.49 36.66
N GLY A 91 -37.04 -4.89 35.76
CA GLY A 91 -37.34 -3.47 35.76
C GLY A 91 -36.29 -2.62 35.05
N TRP A 92 -36.71 -1.41 34.69
CA TRP A 92 -35.87 -0.41 34.01
C TRP A 92 -34.62 -0.02 34.83
N ASN A 93 -34.75 0.07 36.14
CA ASN A 93 -33.71 0.53 37.07
C ASN A 93 -32.51 -0.43 37.19
N CYS A 94 -32.60 -1.65 36.66
CA CYS A 94 -31.47 -2.57 36.52
C CYS A 94 -30.50 -2.19 35.40
N ASN A 95 -30.86 -1.20 34.57
CA ASN A 95 -30.01 -0.62 33.52
C ASN A 95 -29.44 -1.64 32.49
N ILE A 96 -30.11 -2.80 32.34
CA ILE A 96 -29.73 -3.84 31.35
C ILE A 96 -29.77 -3.28 29.92
N TRP A 97 -30.63 -2.30 29.65
CA TRP A 97 -30.78 -1.62 28.37
C TRP A 97 -29.50 -0.94 27.88
N ILE A 98 -28.53 -0.62 28.77
CA ILE A 98 -27.21 -0.07 28.41
C ILE A 98 -26.47 -0.99 27.40
N ILE A 99 -26.74 -2.28 27.44
CA ILE A 99 -26.15 -3.28 26.54
C ILE A 99 -26.51 -2.98 25.07
N LEU A 100 -27.74 -2.48 24.80
CA LEU A 100 -28.17 -2.10 23.44
C LEU A 100 -27.33 -0.97 22.85
N ILE A 101 -26.84 -0.05 23.70
CA ILE A 101 -25.94 1.02 23.24
C ILE A 101 -24.62 0.41 22.73
N GLY A 102 -24.07 -0.57 23.43
CA GLY A 102 -22.89 -1.31 22.97
C GLY A 102 -23.15 -2.09 21.68
N ASP A 103 -24.35 -2.65 21.54
CA ASP A 103 -24.75 -3.43 20.36
C ASP A 103 -24.84 -2.56 19.09
N ILE A 104 -25.34 -1.33 19.19
CA ILE A 104 -25.33 -0.35 18.11
C ILE A 104 -23.89 -0.12 17.57
N PHE A 105 -22.90 -0.01 18.45
CA PHE A 105 -21.52 0.11 18.03
C PHE A 105 -21.02 -1.15 17.29
N ILE A 106 -21.43 -2.34 17.75
CA ILE A 106 -21.09 -3.61 17.08
C ILE A 106 -21.70 -3.65 15.67
N SER A 107 -22.95 -3.24 15.51
CA SER A 107 -23.62 -3.24 14.21
C SER A 107 -22.87 -2.41 13.16
N TYR A 108 -22.28 -1.29 13.58
CA TYR A 108 -21.47 -0.45 12.70
C TYR A 108 -20.24 -1.17 12.16
N PHE A 109 -19.59 -2.02 12.96
CA PHE A 109 -18.40 -2.77 12.55
C PHE A 109 -18.72 -4.07 11.80
N LEU A 110 -19.88 -4.68 12.05
CA LEU A 110 -20.26 -5.95 11.41
C LEU A 110 -20.76 -5.80 9.97
N ALA A 111 -21.27 -4.65 9.59
CA ALA A 111 -21.90 -4.43 8.29
C ALA A 111 -20.98 -3.76 7.27
N PHE A 112 -19.70 -4.11 7.23
CA PHE A 112 -18.65 -3.51 6.40
C PHE A 112 -19.04 -3.20 4.94
N ASN A 113 -19.99 -3.94 4.37
CA ASN A 113 -20.34 -3.81 2.96
C ASN A 113 -21.76 -3.28 2.69
N LYS A 114 -22.63 -3.16 3.71
CA LYS A 114 -24.03 -2.75 3.56
C LYS A 114 -24.45 -1.79 4.68
N ARG A 115 -23.94 -0.57 4.65
CA ARG A 115 -24.27 0.49 5.63
C ARG A 115 -25.76 0.66 5.92
N ILE A 116 -26.61 0.41 4.92
CA ILE A 116 -28.07 0.47 5.07
C ILE A 116 -28.59 -0.54 6.10
N VAL A 117 -28.02 -1.75 6.17
CA VAL A 117 -28.41 -2.78 7.14
C VAL A 117 -28.07 -2.33 8.55
N THR A 118 -26.89 -1.75 8.74
CA THR A 118 -26.46 -1.18 10.02
C THR A 118 -27.41 -0.11 10.52
N TYR A 119 -27.80 0.84 9.65
CA TYR A 119 -28.73 1.91 10.01
C TYR A 119 -30.11 1.35 10.37
N LEU A 120 -30.62 0.34 9.63
CA LEU A 120 -31.90 -0.28 9.93
C LEU A 120 -31.89 -1.01 11.28
N VAL A 121 -30.81 -1.75 11.59
CA VAL A 121 -30.65 -2.42 12.89
C VAL A 121 -30.56 -1.40 14.02
N SER A 122 -29.76 -0.34 13.88
CA SER A 122 -29.61 0.71 14.89
C SER A 122 -30.91 1.47 15.14
N ILE A 123 -31.68 1.77 14.08
CA ILE A 123 -33.00 2.38 14.22
C ILE A 123 -33.97 1.45 14.93
N PHE A 124 -33.97 0.16 14.60
CA PHE A 124 -34.79 -0.84 15.27
C PHE A 124 -34.46 -0.92 16.76
N GLU A 125 -33.19 -1.02 17.13
CA GLU A 125 -32.74 -1.08 18.54
C GLU A 125 -33.08 0.21 19.30
N LEU A 126 -32.96 1.37 18.65
CA LEU A 126 -33.40 2.66 19.23
C LEU A 126 -34.91 2.66 19.51
N LEU A 127 -35.72 2.16 18.55
CA LEU A 127 -37.16 2.05 18.75
C LEU A 127 -37.51 1.10 19.88
N VAL A 128 -36.84 -0.01 20.00
CA VAL A 128 -36.98 -0.96 21.13
C VAL A 128 -36.62 -0.26 22.43
N LEU A 129 -35.52 0.49 22.50
CA LEU A 129 -35.09 1.21 23.68
C LEU A 129 -36.13 2.25 24.12
N LEU A 130 -36.68 3.04 23.17
CA LEU A 130 -37.74 4.01 23.46
C LEU A 130 -39.01 3.32 23.93
N TRP A 131 -39.39 2.20 23.30
CA TRP A 131 -40.57 1.43 23.72
C TRP A 131 -40.39 0.89 25.16
N LEU A 132 -39.22 0.33 25.48
CA LEU A 132 -38.93 -0.14 26.82
C LEU A 132 -38.98 1.01 27.84
N TYR A 133 -38.41 2.17 27.50
CA TYR A 133 -38.43 3.35 28.36
C TYR A 133 -39.87 3.75 28.71
N PHE A 134 -40.70 4.01 27.70
CA PHE A 134 -42.09 4.48 27.92
C PHE A 134 -42.99 3.44 28.59
N SER A 135 -42.72 2.13 28.38
CA SER A 135 -43.56 1.07 28.92
C SER A 135 -43.15 0.61 30.34
N TYR A 136 -41.86 0.70 30.69
CA TYR A 136 -41.31 0.03 31.89
C TYR A 136 -40.54 0.97 32.82
N LYS A 137 -40.37 2.28 32.52
CA LYS A 137 -39.69 3.24 33.38
C LYS A 137 -40.26 3.29 34.82
N ASP A 138 -41.58 3.28 34.91
CA ASP A 138 -42.35 3.42 36.16
C ASP A 138 -42.91 2.06 36.63
N SER A 139 -42.35 0.93 36.12
CA SER A 139 -42.82 -0.40 36.51
C SER A 139 -42.48 -0.70 37.95
N SER A 140 -43.44 -1.30 38.69
CA SER A 140 -43.33 -1.64 40.08
C SER A 140 -42.59 -2.95 40.37
N VAL A 141 -41.72 -3.40 39.45
CA VAL A 141 -40.92 -4.60 39.63
C VAL A 141 -39.93 -4.35 40.78
N VAL A 142 -40.12 -5.05 41.87
CA VAL A 142 -39.31 -4.89 43.09
C VAL A 142 -38.14 -5.87 43.07
N VAL A 143 -37.03 -5.44 42.57
CA VAL A 143 -35.74 -6.13 42.72
C VAL A 143 -34.96 -5.39 43.81
N SER A 144 -34.28 -6.14 44.71
CA SER A 144 -33.52 -5.50 45.79
C SER A 144 -32.46 -4.52 45.24
N GLU A 145 -32.23 -3.41 45.93
CA GLU A 145 -31.29 -2.38 45.50
C GLU A 145 -29.88 -2.91 45.26
N GLN A 146 -29.45 -3.90 46.03
CA GLN A 146 -28.15 -4.56 45.89
C GLN A 146 -28.05 -5.30 44.54
N VAL A 147 -29.11 -6.02 44.13
CA VAL A 147 -29.18 -6.72 42.84
C VAL A 147 -29.22 -5.74 41.68
N GLN A 148 -30.00 -4.64 41.83
CA GLN A 148 -30.02 -3.59 40.81
C GLN A 148 -28.62 -3.01 40.55
N ARG A 149 -27.90 -2.65 41.61
CA ARG A 149 -26.52 -2.13 41.51
C ARG A 149 -25.59 -3.15 40.91
N PHE A 150 -25.68 -4.43 41.30
CA PHE A 150 -24.85 -5.51 40.71
C PHE A 150 -25.08 -5.67 39.21
N ILE A 151 -26.33 -5.76 38.78
CA ILE A 151 -26.68 -5.91 37.34
C ILE A 151 -26.27 -4.67 36.54
N THR A 152 -26.46 -3.48 37.11
CA THR A 152 -25.99 -2.23 36.47
C THR A 152 -24.48 -2.26 36.26
N CYS A 153 -23.69 -2.63 37.27
CA CYS A 153 -22.25 -2.77 37.15
C CYS A 153 -21.86 -3.78 36.07
N CYS A 154 -22.52 -4.94 36.04
CA CYS A 154 -22.29 -5.97 35.01
C CYS A 154 -22.62 -5.46 33.59
N SER A 155 -23.73 -4.75 33.42
CA SER A 155 -24.15 -4.19 32.13
C SER A 155 -23.16 -3.14 31.61
N ILE A 156 -22.71 -2.24 32.49
CA ILE A 156 -21.69 -1.24 32.17
C ILE A 156 -20.37 -1.92 31.79
N ALA A 157 -19.89 -2.85 32.63
CA ALA A 157 -18.63 -3.56 32.41
C ALA A 157 -18.66 -4.35 31.09
N PHE A 158 -19.77 -5.01 30.80
CA PHE A 158 -19.96 -5.75 29.55
C PHE A 158 -19.96 -4.82 28.34
N THR A 159 -20.67 -3.70 28.39
CA THR A 159 -20.69 -2.70 27.32
C THR A 159 -19.30 -2.12 27.07
N PHE A 160 -18.57 -1.76 28.13
CA PHE A 160 -17.18 -1.32 28.02
C PHE A 160 -16.27 -2.39 27.40
N PHE A 161 -16.41 -3.64 27.83
CA PHE A 161 -15.67 -4.75 27.24
C PHE A 161 -15.94 -4.90 25.74
N LEU A 162 -17.20 -4.81 25.30
CA LEU A 162 -17.57 -4.85 23.90
C LEU A 162 -16.92 -3.70 23.10
N VAL A 163 -17.05 -2.47 23.58
CA VAL A 163 -16.48 -1.28 22.92
C VAL A 163 -14.95 -1.38 22.85
N PHE A 164 -14.30 -1.79 23.94
CA PHE A 164 -12.85 -1.97 23.98
C PHE A 164 -12.36 -3.03 22.97
N ARG A 165 -13.05 -4.17 22.90
CA ARG A 165 -12.71 -5.22 21.91
C ARG A 165 -12.87 -4.73 20.47
N LEU A 166 -13.90 -3.95 20.20
CA LEU A 166 -14.14 -3.36 18.87
C LEU A 166 -13.07 -2.33 18.50
N SER A 167 -12.63 -1.49 19.42
CA SER A 167 -11.55 -0.53 19.19
C SER A 167 -10.28 -1.25 18.73
N GLY A 168 -9.90 -2.34 19.40
CA GLY A 168 -8.74 -3.13 18.99
C GLY A 168 -8.86 -3.72 17.58
N PHE A 169 -10.07 -4.12 17.17
CA PHE A 169 -10.30 -4.58 15.78
C PHE A 169 -10.25 -3.43 14.77
N ALA A 170 -10.82 -2.27 15.11
CA ALA A 170 -10.78 -1.10 14.26
C ALA A 170 -9.33 -0.67 13.99
N ASP A 171 -8.51 -0.64 15.03
CA ASP A 171 -7.09 -0.30 14.92
C ASP A 171 -6.34 -1.29 14.03
N ALA A 172 -6.58 -2.59 14.21
CA ALA A 172 -5.94 -3.64 13.40
C ALA A 172 -6.31 -3.54 11.91
N ILE A 173 -7.61 -3.32 11.60
CA ILE A 173 -8.08 -3.17 10.21
C ILE A 173 -7.53 -1.90 9.59
N THR A 174 -7.57 -0.79 10.33
CA THR A 174 -7.09 0.51 9.85
C THR A 174 -5.59 0.49 9.61
N SER A 175 -4.81 -0.05 10.53
CA SER A 175 -3.36 -0.19 10.41
C SER A 175 -2.96 -1.05 9.21
N ASN A 176 -3.61 -2.20 9.02
CA ASN A 176 -3.35 -3.06 7.86
C ASN A 176 -3.75 -2.37 6.53
N GLY A 177 -4.87 -1.66 6.52
CA GLY A 177 -5.30 -0.89 5.36
C GLY A 177 -4.32 0.22 4.97
N TYR A 178 -3.82 0.98 5.93
CA TYR A 178 -2.79 2.00 5.69
C TYR A 178 -1.48 1.41 5.18
N LYS A 179 -1.06 0.27 5.74
CA LYS A 179 0.15 -0.42 5.27
C LYS A 179 0.02 -0.87 3.82
N GLN A 180 -1.10 -1.47 3.45
CA GLN A 180 -1.38 -1.89 2.07
C GLN A 180 -1.37 -0.71 1.08
N ILE A 181 -2.06 0.40 1.44
CA ILE A 181 -2.10 1.60 0.60
C ILE A 181 -0.69 2.20 0.43
N SER A 182 0.13 2.16 1.49
CA SER A 182 1.52 2.64 1.42
C SER A 182 2.37 1.77 0.50
N GLU A 183 2.29 0.44 0.64
CA GLU A 183 3.03 -0.51 -0.21
C GLU A 183 2.61 -0.40 -1.69
N GLU A 184 1.31 -0.28 -1.95
CA GLU A 184 0.78 -0.09 -3.31
C GLU A 184 1.24 1.25 -3.91
N LYS A 185 1.24 2.31 -3.11
CA LYS A 185 1.75 3.63 -3.53
C LYS A 185 3.23 3.56 -3.87
N ASP A 186 4.04 2.92 -3.02
CA ASP A 186 5.48 2.78 -3.23
C ASP A 186 5.77 1.96 -4.50
N GLU A 187 5.00 0.91 -4.75
CA GLU A 187 5.13 0.12 -5.98
C GLU A 187 4.70 0.91 -7.23
N ILE A 188 3.59 1.67 -7.15
CA ILE A 188 3.16 2.56 -8.24
C ILE A 188 4.25 3.62 -8.52
N GLU A 189 4.84 4.22 -7.47
CA GLU A 189 5.94 5.17 -7.64
C GLU A 189 7.16 4.49 -8.25
N ARG A 190 7.50 3.28 -7.84
CA ARG A 190 8.62 2.52 -8.37
C ARG A 190 8.43 2.23 -9.86
N VAL A 191 7.27 1.70 -10.27
CA VAL A 191 6.94 1.42 -11.67
C VAL A 191 6.89 2.70 -12.52
N ALA A 192 6.40 3.80 -11.93
CA ALA A 192 6.33 5.09 -12.61
C ALA A 192 7.71 5.73 -12.81
N LYS A 193 8.72 5.42 -11.97
CA LYS A 193 10.04 6.06 -12.00
C LYS A 193 11.14 5.20 -12.63
N TYR A 194 11.08 3.90 -12.48
CA TYR A 194 12.20 3.01 -12.83
C TYR A 194 11.82 2.02 -13.95
N ASP A 195 12.84 1.60 -14.71
CA ASP A 195 12.75 0.50 -15.65
C ASP A 195 12.78 -0.83 -14.90
N PHE A 196 11.83 -1.70 -15.18
CA PHE A 196 11.63 -2.96 -14.44
C PHE A 196 12.79 -3.97 -14.62
N LEU A 197 13.48 -3.93 -15.77
CA LEU A 197 14.55 -4.86 -16.08
C LEU A 197 15.87 -4.47 -15.45
N THR A 198 16.22 -3.17 -15.54
CA THR A 198 17.54 -2.65 -15.17
C THR A 198 17.56 -1.96 -13.82
N GLY A 199 16.39 -1.56 -13.29
CA GLY A 199 16.29 -0.77 -12.06
C GLY A 199 16.94 0.63 -12.15
N LEU A 200 17.18 1.12 -13.36
CA LEU A 200 17.54 2.50 -13.65
C LEU A 200 16.28 3.36 -13.76
N PHE A 201 16.43 4.68 -13.79
CA PHE A 201 15.29 5.53 -14.13
C PHE A 201 14.74 5.15 -15.50
N ASN A 202 13.43 5.28 -15.67
CA ASN A 202 12.81 5.14 -16.99
C ASN A 202 12.84 6.48 -17.75
N ARG A 203 12.55 6.45 -19.04
CA ARG A 203 12.54 7.62 -19.93
C ARG A 203 11.71 8.77 -19.38
N ARG A 204 10.50 8.50 -18.88
CA ARG A 204 9.58 9.53 -18.38
C ARG A 204 10.17 10.31 -17.19
N SER A 205 10.88 9.62 -16.32
CA SER A 205 11.49 10.22 -15.12
C SER A 205 12.67 11.12 -15.48
N ILE A 206 13.53 10.66 -16.39
CA ILE A 206 14.72 11.42 -16.76
C ILE A 206 14.38 12.67 -17.59
N GLU A 207 13.34 12.62 -18.43
CA GLU A 207 12.87 13.80 -19.19
C GLU A 207 12.51 14.96 -18.25
N LYS A 208 11.82 14.67 -17.16
CA LYS A 208 11.50 15.68 -16.14
C LYS A 208 12.75 16.23 -15.47
N THR A 209 13.69 15.33 -15.12
CA THR A 209 14.96 15.71 -14.47
C THR A 209 15.82 16.58 -15.39
N LEU A 210 15.95 16.18 -16.67
CA LEU A 210 16.74 16.93 -17.65
C LEU A 210 16.17 18.35 -17.87
N LYS A 211 14.85 18.49 -18.02
CA LYS A 211 14.21 19.81 -18.13
C LYS A 211 14.54 20.71 -16.94
N ASN A 212 14.45 20.19 -15.73
CA ASN A 212 14.77 20.95 -14.52
C ASN A 212 16.25 21.33 -14.49
N LYS A 213 17.18 20.42 -14.82
CA LYS A 213 18.61 20.69 -14.85
C LYS A 213 19.01 21.73 -15.91
N LEU A 214 18.34 21.77 -17.07
CA LEU A 214 18.55 22.78 -18.08
C LEU A 214 18.06 24.16 -17.62
N ILE A 215 16.97 24.23 -16.85
CA ILE A 215 16.50 25.48 -16.24
C ILE A 215 17.51 25.97 -15.19
N GLU A 216 17.95 25.08 -14.29
CA GLU A 216 18.99 25.39 -13.28
C GLU A 216 20.29 25.89 -13.95
N LEU A 217 20.74 25.23 -15.03
CA LEU A 217 21.92 25.59 -15.79
C LEU A 217 21.82 27.00 -16.41
N ARG A 218 20.66 27.37 -16.91
CA ARG A 218 20.40 28.71 -17.49
C ARG A 218 20.55 29.82 -16.45
N ASP A 219 19.99 29.57 -15.24
CA ASP A 219 19.89 30.56 -14.17
C ASP A 219 21.17 30.60 -13.28
N ASN A 220 22.08 29.64 -13.51
CA ASN A 220 23.29 29.48 -12.71
C ASN A 220 24.47 30.26 -13.32
N SER A 221 25.20 31.01 -12.49
CA SER A 221 26.42 31.71 -12.85
C SER A 221 27.69 30.94 -12.45
N SER A 222 27.58 29.66 -12.06
CA SER A 222 28.71 28.82 -11.70
C SER A 222 29.51 28.40 -12.93
N ASP A 223 30.82 28.11 -12.74
CA ASP A 223 31.72 27.62 -13.80
C ASP A 223 31.57 26.09 -14.04
N THR A 224 30.38 25.56 -13.80
CA THR A 224 30.09 24.14 -13.97
C THR A 224 29.13 23.92 -15.14
N ASN A 225 29.32 22.81 -15.86
CA ASN A 225 28.56 22.45 -17.04
C ASN A 225 27.63 21.27 -16.75
N LEU A 226 26.61 21.11 -17.57
CA LEU A 226 25.76 19.93 -17.61
C LEU A 226 26.22 19.05 -18.78
N VAL A 227 26.54 17.78 -18.51
CA VAL A 227 26.82 16.79 -19.55
C VAL A 227 25.63 15.88 -19.71
N VAL A 228 25.19 15.71 -20.96
CA VAL A 228 24.14 14.77 -21.35
C VAL A 228 24.75 13.77 -22.32
N MET A 229 24.63 12.46 -22.01
CA MET A 229 25.17 11.40 -22.85
C MET A 229 24.06 10.46 -23.25
N LEU A 230 23.94 10.18 -24.53
CA LEU A 230 23.10 9.09 -25.06
C LEU A 230 24.01 7.95 -25.50
N GLY A 231 23.84 6.77 -24.94
CA GLY A 231 24.64 5.58 -25.23
C GLY A 231 23.80 4.44 -25.76
N ASP A 232 24.39 3.60 -26.58
CA ASP A 232 23.73 2.44 -27.18
C ASP A 232 24.71 1.25 -27.19
N ILE A 233 24.21 0.06 -26.84
CA ILE A 233 25.03 -1.18 -26.83
C ILE A 233 25.33 -1.60 -28.25
N ASP A 234 26.60 -1.70 -28.57
CA ASP A 234 27.05 -2.05 -29.91
C ASP A 234 26.65 -3.49 -30.28
N ASN A 235 26.03 -3.62 -31.46
CA ASN A 235 25.59 -4.90 -32.01
C ASN A 235 24.60 -5.69 -31.11
N PHE A 236 23.79 -5.04 -30.31
CA PHE A 236 22.88 -5.69 -29.36
C PHE A 236 21.92 -6.67 -30.03
N LYS A 237 21.40 -6.32 -31.22
CA LYS A 237 20.59 -7.24 -32.01
C LYS A 237 21.34 -8.55 -32.32
N LYS A 238 22.63 -8.47 -32.70
CA LYS A 238 23.44 -9.67 -32.97
C LYS A 238 23.65 -10.51 -31.70
N ILE A 239 23.76 -9.88 -30.53
CA ILE A 239 23.81 -10.58 -29.24
C ILE A 239 22.53 -11.38 -29.01
N ASN A 240 21.37 -10.76 -29.19
CA ASN A 240 20.08 -11.42 -29.08
C ASN A 240 19.91 -12.56 -30.10
N ASP A 241 20.28 -12.32 -31.35
CA ASP A 241 20.16 -13.31 -32.44
C ASP A 241 21.09 -14.51 -32.20
N THR A 242 22.23 -14.32 -31.55
CA THR A 242 23.25 -15.38 -31.33
C THR A 242 23.01 -16.14 -30.02
N TYR A 243 22.66 -15.45 -28.93
CA TYR A 243 22.61 -16.02 -27.58
C TYR A 243 21.21 -16.06 -26.96
N GLY A 244 20.22 -15.51 -27.67
CA GLY A 244 18.83 -15.41 -27.20
C GLY A 244 18.55 -14.17 -26.37
N HIS A 245 17.26 -13.84 -26.25
CA HIS A 245 16.80 -12.65 -25.51
C HIS A 245 17.16 -12.67 -24.01
N ASP A 246 17.19 -13.85 -23.38
CA ASP A 246 17.58 -13.97 -21.97
C ASP A 246 19.02 -13.48 -21.72
N TRP A 247 19.93 -13.73 -22.69
CA TRP A 247 21.29 -13.19 -22.63
C TRP A 247 21.32 -11.68 -22.88
N GLY A 248 20.51 -11.19 -23.81
CA GLY A 248 20.34 -9.75 -24.01
C GLY A 248 19.89 -9.05 -22.74
N ASP A 249 18.89 -9.59 -22.05
CA ASP A 249 18.41 -9.08 -20.78
C ASP A 249 19.50 -9.10 -19.68
N LYS A 250 20.34 -10.16 -19.66
CA LYS A 250 21.48 -10.22 -18.75
C LYS A 250 22.50 -9.13 -19.07
N VAL A 251 22.84 -8.93 -20.33
CA VAL A 251 23.75 -7.86 -20.78
C VAL A 251 23.20 -6.49 -20.37
N LEU A 252 21.91 -6.21 -20.57
CA LEU A 252 21.27 -4.96 -20.15
C LEU A 252 21.39 -4.72 -18.64
N LYS A 253 21.20 -5.76 -17.82
CA LYS A 253 21.36 -5.68 -16.37
C LYS A 253 22.81 -5.41 -15.95
N GLU A 254 23.76 -6.11 -16.56
CA GLU A 254 25.19 -5.95 -16.25
C GLU A 254 25.73 -4.57 -16.69
N ILE A 255 25.28 -4.07 -17.85
CA ILE A 255 25.59 -2.70 -18.29
C ILE A 255 24.98 -1.68 -17.32
N ALA A 256 23.73 -1.85 -16.90
CA ALA A 256 23.11 -0.97 -15.93
C ALA A 256 23.87 -0.90 -14.60
N LEU A 257 24.37 -2.03 -14.10
CA LEU A 257 25.20 -2.10 -12.91
C LEU A 257 26.55 -1.39 -13.15
N SER A 258 27.20 -1.66 -14.29
CA SER A 258 28.46 -1.02 -14.65
C SER A 258 28.35 0.50 -14.76
N LEU A 259 27.22 0.99 -15.27
CA LEU A 259 26.93 2.41 -15.31
C LEU A 259 26.74 2.99 -13.90
N LYS A 260 25.94 2.32 -13.04
CA LYS A 260 25.78 2.74 -11.64
C LYS A 260 27.10 2.83 -10.87
N ASP A 261 27.98 1.86 -11.06
CA ASP A 261 29.29 1.82 -10.40
C ASP A 261 30.27 2.88 -10.94
N THR A 262 30.01 3.35 -12.17
CA THR A 262 30.87 4.35 -12.82
C THR A 262 30.55 5.75 -12.39
N PHE A 263 29.29 6.08 -12.16
CA PHE A 263 28.80 7.44 -11.91
C PHE A 263 28.54 7.69 -10.41
N ARG A 264 28.42 8.98 -10.04
CA ARG A 264 28.21 9.42 -8.66
C ARG A 264 26.70 9.32 -8.32
N GLU A 265 26.37 9.40 -7.05
CA GLU A 265 24.99 9.39 -6.56
C GLU A 265 24.13 10.51 -7.14
N ASN A 266 24.72 11.67 -7.40
CA ASN A 266 24.03 12.83 -8.01
C ASN A 266 23.90 12.75 -9.53
N ASP A 267 24.60 11.79 -10.18
CA ASP A 267 24.46 11.55 -11.61
C ASP A 267 23.20 10.75 -11.87
N VAL A 268 22.47 11.06 -12.94
CA VAL A 268 21.20 10.43 -13.24
C VAL A 268 21.35 9.52 -14.45
N ILE A 269 21.00 8.25 -14.29
CA ILE A 269 21.14 7.23 -15.31
C ILE A 269 19.78 6.61 -15.60
N CYS A 270 19.46 6.50 -16.87
CA CYS A 270 18.15 6.01 -17.35
C CYS A 270 18.33 4.98 -18.46
N ARG A 271 17.44 4.00 -18.52
CA ARG A 271 17.21 3.24 -19.74
C ARG A 271 16.25 4.04 -20.62
N TRP A 272 16.81 4.58 -21.73
CA TRP A 272 16.09 5.47 -22.64
C TRP A 272 15.22 4.73 -23.64
N GLY A 273 15.69 3.60 -24.12
CA GLY A 273 15.01 2.73 -25.08
C GLY A 273 15.37 1.25 -24.86
N GLY A 274 15.19 0.42 -25.87
CA GLY A 274 15.48 -1.02 -25.79
C GLY A 274 16.89 -1.32 -25.29
N GLU A 275 17.90 -0.78 -26.02
CA GLU A 275 19.34 -0.97 -25.75
C GLU A 275 20.07 0.37 -25.51
N GLU A 276 19.28 1.46 -25.36
CA GLU A 276 19.78 2.83 -25.21
C GLU A 276 19.72 3.29 -23.75
N PHE A 277 20.74 4.04 -23.34
CA PHE A 277 20.87 4.62 -22.02
C PHE A 277 21.13 6.12 -22.12
N LEU A 278 20.41 6.91 -21.33
CA LEU A 278 20.63 8.35 -21.20
C LEU A 278 21.23 8.65 -19.83
N ILE A 279 22.30 9.46 -19.79
CA ILE A 279 23.06 9.79 -18.61
C ILE A 279 23.13 11.31 -18.51
N ILE A 280 22.85 11.85 -17.34
CA ILE A 280 22.92 13.27 -17.03
C ILE A 280 23.94 13.45 -15.91
N LEU A 281 25.01 14.22 -16.16
CA LEU A 281 26.05 14.54 -15.21
C LEU A 281 25.99 16.05 -14.93
N PRO A 282 25.46 16.45 -13.79
CA PRO A 282 25.49 17.84 -13.36
C PRO A 282 26.90 18.19 -12.83
N ASP A 283 27.22 19.47 -12.83
CA ASP A 283 28.41 20.04 -12.21
C ASP A 283 29.74 19.43 -12.70
N VAL A 284 29.85 19.21 -14.01
CA VAL A 284 31.07 18.65 -14.64
C VAL A 284 31.98 19.76 -15.12
N LYS A 285 33.27 19.67 -14.81
CA LYS A 285 34.29 20.52 -15.42
C LYS A 285 34.72 19.94 -16.77
N THR A 286 35.00 20.78 -17.74
CA THR A 286 35.38 20.34 -19.11
C THR A 286 36.59 19.38 -19.08
N GLU A 287 37.56 19.58 -18.19
CA GLU A 287 38.75 18.74 -18.01
C GLU A 287 38.45 17.33 -17.51
N ASP A 288 37.30 17.10 -16.86
CA ASP A 288 36.92 15.81 -16.28
C ASP A 288 36.21 14.90 -17.30
N VAL A 289 35.80 15.39 -18.45
CA VAL A 289 35.12 14.61 -19.50
C VAL A 289 35.97 13.43 -19.97
N LYS A 290 37.26 13.63 -20.20
CA LYS A 290 38.20 12.53 -20.57
C LYS A 290 38.33 11.44 -19.49
N LYS A 291 38.25 11.82 -18.23
CA LYS A 291 38.28 10.87 -17.10
C LYS A 291 37.00 10.00 -17.08
N VAL A 292 35.85 10.60 -17.42
CA VAL A 292 34.57 9.87 -17.54
C VAL A 292 34.68 8.83 -18.67
N GLU A 293 35.20 9.22 -19.84
CA GLU A 293 35.40 8.31 -20.97
C GLU A 293 36.21 7.08 -20.62
N THR A 294 37.43 7.29 -20.08
CA THR A 294 38.34 6.20 -19.69
C THR A 294 37.69 5.24 -18.68
N ARG A 295 37.02 5.79 -17.67
CA ARG A 295 36.39 5.01 -16.62
C ARG A 295 35.22 4.18 -17.17
N LEU A 296 34.42 4.77 -18.05
CA LEU A 296 33.27 4.15 -18.68
C LEU A 296 33.69 2.97 -19.56
N GLY A 297 34.65 3.15 -20.48
CA GLY A 297 35.16 2.11 -21.34
C GLY A 297 35.75 0.93 -20.55
N THR A 298 36.49 1.23 -19.46
CA THR A 298 37.07 0.17 -18.59
C THR A 298 35.98 -0.65 -17.92
N ARG A 299 34.90 -0.03 -17.45
CA ARG A 299 33.83 -0.74 -16.75
C ARG A 299 32.93 -1.54 -17.70
N ILE A 300 32.55 -0.97 -18.82
CA ILE A 300 31.72 -1.65 -19.83
C ILE A 300 32.45 -2.87 -20.40
N SER A 301 33.76 -2.78 -20.66
CA SER A 301 34.56 -3.90 -21.19
C SER A 301 34.68 -5.10 -20.23
N GLN A 302 34.29 -4.97 -18.97
CA GLN A 302 34.19 -6.08 -18.01
C GLN A 302 32.98 -6.97 -18.26
N VAL A 303 31.94 -6.45 -18.90
CA VAL A 303 30.77 -7.25 -19.30
C VAL A 303 31.16 -8.19 -20.44
N LYS A 304 31.03 -9.49 -20.20
CA LYS A 304 31.49 -10.52 -21.15
C LYS A 304 30.33 -11.35 -21.68
N LEU A 305 30.42 -11.65 -22.97
CA LEU A 305 29.53 -12.63 -23.63
C LEU A 305 30.01 -14.08 -23.33
N PRO A 306 29.21 -15.12 -23.66
CA PRO A 306 29.61 -16.53 -23.45
C PRO A 306 30.89 -16.92 -24.13
N ASP A 307 31.22 -16.32 -25.27
CA ASP A 307 32.49 -16.54 -26.00
C ASP A 307 33.66 -15.74 -25.44
N LYS A 308 33.48 -15.09 -24.26
CA LYS A 308 34.44 -14.22 -23.57
C LYS A 308 34.76 -12.89 -24.28
N SER A 309 34.13 -12.58 -25.38
CA SER A 309 34.23 -11.24 -26.00
C SER A 309 33.65 -10.18 -25.09
N ALA A 310 34.18 -8.96 -25.15
CA ALA A 310 33.68 -7.85 -24.38
C ALA A 310 32.47 -7.21 -25.08
N VAL A 311 31.50 -6.77 -24.27
CA VAL A 311 30.45 -5.88 -24.75
C VAL A 311 31.03 -4.47 -24.88
N THR A 312 30.68 -3.75 -25.94
CA THR A 312 31.06 -2.35 -26.14
C THR A 312 29.81 -1.48 -26.27
N MET A 313 29.99 -0.20 -26.04
CA MET A 313 28.96 0.82 -26.19
C MET A 313 29.51 2.03 -26.94
N THR A 314 28.68 2.64 -27.74
CA THR A 314 28.97 3.92 -28.38
C THR A 314 28.13 5.02 -27.72
N PHE A 315 28.72 6.20 -27.50
CA PHE A 315 28.04 7.31 -26.85
C PHE A 315 28.13 8.58 -27.70
N GLY A 316 27.03 9.36 -27.71
CA GLY A 316 27.03 10.75 -28.10
C GLY A 316 26.90 11.63 -26.86
N LEU A 317 27.87 12.49 -26.63
CA LEU A 317 27.97 13.39 -25.49
C LEU A 317 27.73 14.83 -25.89
N VAL A 318 26.92 15.55 -25.12
CA VAL A 318 26.72 16.99 -25.24
C VAL A 318 27.11 17.66 -23.95
N LEU A 319 28.09 18.57 -24.02
CA LEU A 319 28.46 19.42 -22.88
C LEU A 319 27.75 20.75 -23.06
N CYS A 320 26.83 21.07 -22.15
CA CYS A 320 26.10 22.32 -22.07
C CYS A 320 26.78 23.25 -21.06
N ALA A 321 27.36 24.37 -21.55
CA ALA A 321 28.01 25.34 -20.68
C ALA A 321 26.98 26.10 -19.83
N SER A 322 27.41 26.57 -18.66
CA SER A 322 26.62 27.41 -17.75
C SER A 322 26.06 28.64 -18.48
N GLY A 323 24.84 29.04 -18.12
CA GLY A 323 24.16 30.22 -18.68
C GLY A 323 23.62 30.05 -20.12
N ILE A 324 23.66 28.82 -20.69
CA ILE A 324 23.04 28.54 -21.98
C ILE A 324 21.52 28.38 -21.84
N THR A 325 20.79 28.90 -22.83
CA THR A 325 19.35 28.64 -22.97
C THR A 325 19.13 27.64 -24.09
N ILE A 326 18.74 26.43 -23.74
CA ILE A 326 18.52 25.34 -24.71
C ILE A 326 17.38 24.42 -24.18
N ASP A 327 16.60 23.88 -25.09
CA ASP A 327 15.56 22.92 -24.74
C ASP A 327 16.09 21.47 -24.76
N MET A 328 15.37 20.60 -24.07
CA MET A 328 15.71 19.18 -23.94
C MET A 328 15.80 18.47 -25.29
N ASP A 329 14.85 18.71 -26.18
CA ASP A 329 14.75 17.99 -27.45
C ASP A 329 15.96 18.33 -28.32
N THR A 330 16.40 19.58 -28.33
CA THR A 330 17.61 20.02 -29.03
C THR A 330 18.86 19.32 -28.48
N VAL A 331 19.02 19.23 -27.14
CA VAL A 331 20.16 18.54 -26.52
C VAL A 331 20.17 17.05 -26.89
N ILE A 332 19.02 16.37 -26.80
CA ILE A 332 18.91 14.95 -27.13
C ILE A 332 19.19 14.72 -28.62
N ASN A 333 18.66 15.57 -29.50
CA ASN A 333 18.91 15.45 -30.93
C ASN A 333 20.40 15.61 -31.29
N ILE A 334 21.12 16.49 -30.61
CA ILE A 334 22.57 16.65 -30.78
C ILE A 334 23.32 15.41 -30.28
N ALA A 335 22.93 14.87 -29.10
CA ALA A 335 23.50 13.65 -28.57
C ALA A 335 23.27 12.45 -29.52
N ASP A 336 22.08 12.31 -30.08
CA ASP A 336 21.75 11.27 -31.05
C ASP A 336 22.58 11.36 -32.31
N LYS A 337 22.75 12.57 -32.87
CA LYS A 337 23.64 12.79 -34.03
C LYS A 337 25.08 12.38 -33.72
N LYS A 338 25.60 12.70 -32.58
CA LYS A 338 26.96 12.31 -32.15
C LYS A 338 27.07 10.79 -31.89
N LEU A 339 26.06 10.18 -31.33
CA LEU A 339 25.97 8.71 -31.21
C LEU A 339 26.01 8.05 -32.60
N TYR A 340 25.25 8.55 -33.55
CA TYR A 340 25.24 8.05 -34.91
C TYR A 340 26.60 8.23 -35.63
N GLU A 341 27.29 9.35 -35.41
CA GLU A 341 28.65 9.58 -35.90
C GLU A 341 29.61 8.53 -35.32
N GLY A 342 29.56 8.27 -34.01
CA GLY A 342 30.38 7.26 -33.34
C GLY A 342 30.14 5.85 -33.88
N LYS A 343 28.88 5.49 -34.11
CA LYS A 343 28.54 4.20 -34.75
C LYS A 343 29.13 4.04 -36.16
N LYS A 344 29.15 5.12 -36.95
CA LYS A 344 29.78 5.14 -38.29
C LYS A 344 31.30 5.09 -38.22
N ASN A 345 31.90 5.75 -37.24
CA ASN A 345 33.34 5.85 -37.08
C ASN A 345 34.00 4.61 -36.48
N GLY A 346 33.24 3.49 -36.32
CA GLY A 346 33.80 2.19 -35.90
C GLY A 346 33.33 1.73 -34.54
N LYS A 347 32.35 2.43 -33.89
CA LYS A 347 31.77 2.06 -32.60
C LYS A 347 32.79 2.12 -31.42
N ASP A 348 32.43 1.65 -30.23
CA ASP A 348 33.27 1.59 -29.01
C ASP A 348 33.99 2.91 -28.73
N ARG A 349 33.23 4.02 -28.71
CA ARG A 349 33.75 5.38 -28.54
C ARG A 349 32.73 6.37 -28.04
N ILE A 350 33.21 7.54 -27.66
CA ILE A 350 32.39 8.70 -27.33
C ILE A 350 32.68 9.80 -28.36
N GLU A 351 31.64 10.23 -29.06
CA GLU A 351 31.70 11.47 -29.87
C GLU A 351 31.00 12.59 -29.10
N TYR A 352 31.54 13.82 -29.20
CA TYR A 352 31.03 14.90 -28.37
C TYR A 352 30.78 16.22 -29.11
N ALA A 353 29.86 17.01 -28.58
CA ALA A 353 29.60 18.39 -28.94
C ALA A 353 29.67 19.30 -27.72
N ILE A 354 30.15 20.52 -27.90
CA ILE A 354 30.22 21.52 -26.82
C ILE A 354 29.30 22.69 -27.21
N LEU A 355 28.34 22.98 -26.36
CA LEU A 355 27.40 24.08 -26.51
C LEU A 355 27.78 25.23 -25.59
N LYS A 356 28.18 26.34 -26.14
CA LYS A 356 28.52 27.59 -25.43
C LYS A 356 27.57 28.72 -25.81
N LYS A 357 27.47 29.74 -24.97
CA LYS A 357 26.63 30.90 -25.23
C LYS A 357 27.08 31.58 -26.54
N GLY A 358 26.25 31.49 -27.58
CA GLY A 358 26.52 32.12 -28.89
C GLY A 358 27.32 31.28 -29.88
N HIS A 359 27.75 30.04 -29.59
CA HIS A 359 28.43 29.16 -30.55
C HIS A 359 28.04 27.68 -30.35
N LEU A 360 27.69 27.03 -31.47
CA LEU A 360 27.66 25.58 -31.63
C LEU A 360 29.05 25.16 -32.11
N ASP A 361 29.91 24.68 -31.22
CA ASP A 361 31.20 24.14 -31.62
C ASP A 361 31.08 22.61 -31.75
N TYR A 362 31.09 22.14 -32.96
CA TYR A 362 31.19 20.69 -33.29
C TYR A 362 32.67 20.31 -33.14
N GLY A 363 33.16 20.15 -31.92
CA GLY A 363 34.57 19.81 -31.68
C GLY A 363 35.03 18.61 -32.48
N ASN A 364 35.95 18.82 -33.38
CA ASN A 364 36.83 17.80 -33.89
C ASN A 364 38.00 17.66 -32.93
N ALA A 365 38.13 16.49 -32.32
CA ALA A 365 39.30 16.14 -31.50
C ALA A 365 40.32 15.45 -32.39
#